data_fe54d1f02904dc32195ad862ac5fa4ad
#
_entry.id   fe54d1f02904dc32195ad862ac5fa4ad
#
_cell.length_a   1.000
_cell.length_b   1.000
_cell.length_c   1.000
_cell.angle_alpha   90.00
_cell.angle_beta   90.00
_cell.angle_gamma   90.00
#
_symmetry.space_group_name_H-M   'P 1'
#
loop_
_entity.id
_entity.type
_entity.pdbx_description
1 polymer ?
#
loop_
_entity_poly.entity_id
_entity_poly.type
_entity_poly.pdbx_seq_one_letter_code
_entity_poly.pdbx_strand_id
1 'polypeptide(L)'
;EQRMPERLQELTRRAFIFSCFTGLSYVDVKRLYPSHIETTLDGRKYIRINRKKTDVESFIPLHPIAEQILAMYNTTDESNPIFPLPKRDMLWYCIHEIGIVAGIKENLSYHASRHSFGTLMLSAGVPIESISKMMGHTSIKTTQGYAKVTDDKISEDMDKLIKRRQEQKNNPGQSSVPSAVHRS
;
A
#
# COMPACT_ATOMS: atom_id res chain seq x y z
N GLU A 1 -21.75 -19.82 19.84
CA GLU A 1 -20.88 -18.98 18.98
C GLU A 1 -19.44 -19.47 19.12
N GLN A 2 -18.92 -20.09 18.07
CA GLN A 2 -17.57 -20.64 18.06
C GLN A 2 -16.58 -19.49 17.82
N ARG A 3 -16.05 -18.95 18.89
CA ARG A 3 -15.02 -17.90 18.83
C ARG A 3 -13.81 -18.45 18.08
N MET A 4 -13.39 -17.74 17.03
CA MET A 4 -12.22 -18.13 16.23
C MET A 4 -10.94 -18.18 17.07
N PRO A 5 -9.99 -19.08 16.75
CA PRO A 5 -8.71 -19.10 17.43
C PRO A 5 -8.02 -17.73 17.35
N GLU A 6 -7.62 -17.18 18.48
CA GLU A 6 -6.98 -15.86 18.59
C GLU A 6 -5.80 -15.68 17.63
N ARG A 7 -5.04 -16.75 17.41
CA ARG A 7 -3.93 -16.79 16.45
C ARG A 7 -4.38 -16.47 15.00
N LEU A 8 -5.56 -16.93 14.58
CA LEU A 8 -6.06 -16.71 13.23
C LEU A 8 -6.60 -15.28 13.05
N GLN A 9 -7.27 -14.75 14.06
CA GLN A 9 -7.71 -13.35 14.07
C GLN A 9 -6.52 -12.40 13.98
N GLU A 10 -5.47 -12.66 14.76
CA GLU A 10 -4.27 -11.82 14.77
C GLU A 10 -3.50 -11.88 13.43
N LEU A 11 -3.34 -13.07 12.83
CA LEU A 11 -2.79 -13.23 11.49
C LEU A 11 -3.59 -12.43 10.47
N THR A 12 -4.92 -12.54 10.52
CA THR A 12 -5.81 -11.84 9.60
C THR A 12 -5.73 -10.32 9.78
N ARG A 13 -5.69 -9.85 11.02
CA ARG A 13 -5.52 -8.44 11.36
C ARG A 13 -4.21 -7.87 10.80
N ARG A 14 -3.09 -8.55 11.02
CA ARG A 14 -1.78 -8.16 10.52
C ARG A 14 -1.74 -8.12 9.00
N ALA A 15 -2.26 -9.14 8.34
CA ALA A 15 -2.34 -9.18 6.88
C ALA A 15 -3.25 -8.07 6.31
N PHE A 16 -4.34 -7.74 7.01
CA PHE A 16 -5.21 -6.62 6.64
C PHE A 16 -4.47 -5.28 6.74
N ILE A 17 -3.78 -5.02 7.86
CA ILE A 17 -2.98 -3.81 8.04
C ILE A 17 -1.85 -3.77 7.00
N PHE A 18 -1.17 -4.87 6.76
CA PHE A 18 -0.16 -4.97 5.69
C PHE A 18 -0.73 -4.54 4.33
N SER A 19 -1.94 -4.98 4.01
CA SER A 19 -2.63 -4.56 2.78
C SER A 19 -3.01 -3.07 2.77
N CYS A 20 -3.28 -2.45 3.92
CA CYS A 20 -3.51 -1.01 4.02
C CYS A 20 -2.25 -0.18 3.65
N PHE A 21 -1.05 -0.77 3.79
CA PHE A 21 0.22 -0.11 3.48
C PHE A 21 0.90 -0.60 2.20
N THR A 22 0.33 -1.60 1.52
CA THR A 22 0.88 -2.15 0.27
C THR A 22 -0.10 -2.13 -0.90
N GLY A 23 -1.39 -1.98 -0.62
CA GLY A 23 -2.45 -2.06 -1.62
C GLY A 23 -2.65 -3.45 -2.22
N LEU A 24 -2.01 -4.49 -1.69
CA LEU A 24 -2.20 -5.86 -2.17
C LEU A 24 -3.60 -6.37 -1.84
N SER A 25 -4.19 -7.15 -2.76
CA SER A 25 -5.45 -7.85 -2.50
C SER A 25 -5.22 -9.11 -1.65
N TYR A 26 -6.29 -9.65 -1.06
CA TYR A 26 -6.22 -10.92 -0.34
C TYR A 26 -5.52 -12.03 -1.12
N VAL A 27 -5.87 -12.18 -2.41
CA VAL A 27 -5.30 -13.24 -3.25
C VAL A 27 -3.80 -13.05 -3.46
N ASP A 28 -3.34 -11.81 -3.57
CA ASP A 28 -1.92 -11.52 -3.78
C ASP A 28 -1.14 -11.66 -2.47
N VAL A 29 -1.69 -11.24 -1.32
CA VAL A 29 -1.07 -11.47 -0.01
C VAL A 29 -0.98 -12.97 0.32
N LYS A 30 -2.02 -13.75 0.00
CA LYS A 30 -2.03 -15.20 0.20
C LYS A 30 -0.95 -15.94 -0.59
N ARG A 31 -0.50 -15.37 -1.70
CA ARG A 31 0.53 -15.92 -2.57
C ARG A 31 1.83 -15.09 -2.55
N LEU A 32 2.04 -14.31 -1.49
CA LEU A 32 3.27 -13.57 -1.30
C LEU A 32 4.33 -14.50 -0.71
N TYR A 33 5.39 -14.75 -1.49
CA TYR A 33 6.54 -15.55 -1.11
C TYR A 33 7.75 -14.67 -0.82
N PRO A 34 8.77 -15.16 -0.11
CA PRO A 34 10.01 -14.42 0.14
C PRO A 34 10.67 -13.86 -1.12
N SER A 35 10.67 -14.62 -2.22
CA SER A 35 11.19 -14.20 -3.54
C SER A 35 10.55 -12.95 -4.14
N HIS A 36 9.36 -12.56 -3.67
CA HIS A 36 8.72 -11.32 -4.09
C HIS A 36 9.25 -10.09 -3.31
N ILE A 37 10.05 -10.30 -2.25
CA ILE A 37 10.63 -9.23 -1.45
C ILE A 37 12.06 -8.99 -1.94
N GLU A 38 12.27 -7.86 -2.57
CA GLU A 38 13.58 -7.46 -3.09
C GLU A 38 14.14 -6.29 -2.28
N THR A 39 15.45 -6.09 -2.35
CA THR A 39 16.15 -4.99 -1.68
C THR A 39 16.96 -4.21 -2.70
N THR A 40 16.82 -2.89 -2.70
CA THR A 40 17.63 -2.00 -3.53
C THR A 40 19.06 -1.90 -3.01
N LEU A 41 19.99 -1.38 -3.82
CA LEU A 41 21.39 -1.19 -3.43
C LEU A 41 21.57 -0.29 -2.21
N ASP A 42 20.64 0.64 -1.99
CA ASP A 42 20.59 1.53 -0.82
C ASP A 42 19.85 0.93 0.38
N GLY A 43 19.52 -0.37 0.33
CA GLY A 43 18.92 -1.12 1.43
C GLY A 43 17.41 -0.99 1.59
N ARG A 44 16.71 -0.27 0.72
CA ARG A 44 15.24 -0.17 0.77
C ARG A 44 14.58 -1.43 0.23
N LYS A 45 13.59 -1.92 0.97
CA LYS A 45 12.81 -3.10 0.59
C LYS A 45 11.59 -2.71 -0.25
N TYR A 46 11.24 -3.58 -1.18
CA TYR A 46 10.05 -3.44 -1.99
C TYR A 46 9.47 -4.81 -2.38
N ILE A 47 8.20 -4.81 -2.74
CA ILE A 47 7.52 -5.97 -3.29
C ILE A 47 7.48 -5.83 -4.81
N ARG A 48 7.86 -6.91 -5.51
CA ARG A 48 7.64 -7.07 -6.95
C ARG A 48 6.80 -8.31 -7.18
N ILE A 49 5.59 -8.14 -7.67
CA ILE A 49 4.65 -9.25 -7.88
C ILE A 49 3.71 -8.97 -9.04
N ASN A 50 3.46 -9.98 -9.87
CA ASN A 50 2.38 -9.92 -10.85
C ASN A 50 1.03 -10.15 -10.16
N ARG A 51 0.08 -9.27 -10.40
CA ARG A 51 -1.26 -9.34 -9.80
C ARG A 51 -2.02 -10.55 -10.33
N LYS A 52 -2.60 -11.37 -9.44
CA LYS A 52 -3.34 -12.56 -9.85
C LYS A 52 -4.52 -12.28 -10.79
N LYS A 53 -5.19 -11.14 -10.61
CA LYS A 53 -6.39 -10.78 -11.39
C LYS A 53 -6.06 -10.16 -12.75
N THR A 54 -4.99 -9.41 -12.87
CA THR A 54 -4.71 -8.55 -14.03
C THR A 54 -3.42 -8.92 -14.76
N ASP A 55 -2.60 -9.77 -14.14
CA ASP A 55 -1.24 -10.12 -14.56
C ASP A 55 -0.30 -8.91 -14.75
N VAL A 56 -0.70 -7.76 -14.22
CA VAL A 56 0.11 -6.53 -14.24
C VAL A 56 1.12 -6.58 -13.10
N GLU A 57 2.38 -6.30 -13.40
CA GLU A 57 3.42 -6.17 -12.40
C GLU A 57 3.13 -4.97 -11.48
N SER A 58 3.17 -5.22 -10.18
CA SER A 58 3.15 -4.21 -9.13
C SER A 58 4.54 -4.07 -8.53
N PHE A 59 5.01 -2.83 -8.42
CA PHE A 59 6.22 -2.46 -7.71
C PHE A 59 5.81 -1.59 -6.52
N ILE A 60 6.05 -2.08 -5.30
CA ILE A 60 5.53 -1.45 -4.08
C ILE A 60 6.68 -1.27 -3.10
N PRO A 61 7.25 -0.04 -2.97
CA PRO A 61 8.17 0.27 -1.89
C PRO A 61 7.51 0.04 -0.54
N LEU A 62 8.22 -0.61 0.38
CA LEU A 62 7.65 -0.96 1.68
C LEU A 62 7.66 0.24 2.62
N HIS A 63 6.50 0.50 3.19
CA HIS A 63 6.37 1.42 4.32
C HIS A 63 6.91 0.75 5.59
N PRO A 64 7.52 1.49 6.54
CA PRO A 64 8.08 0.91 7.78
C PRO A 64 7.11 0.01 8.56
N ILE A 65 5.81 0.34 8.59
CA ILE A 65 4.78 -0.50 9.21
C ILE A 65 4.66 -1.85 8.50
N ALA A 66 4.70 -1.87 7.16
CA ALA A 66 4.67 -3.12 6.39
C ALA A 66 5.94 -3.95 6.64
N GLU A 67 7.11 -3.32 6.74
CA GLU A 67 8.36 -4.01 7.09
C GLU A 67 8.31 -4.62 8.50
N GLN A 68 7.79 -3.90 9.48
CA GLN A 68 7.62 -4.41 10.85
C GLN A 68 6.70 -5.64 10.88
N ILE A 69 5.63 -5.63 10.10
CA ILE A 69 4.73 -6.79 9.99
C ILE A 69 5.45 -7.96 9.32
N LEU A 70 6.19 -7.73 8.22
CA LEU A 70 6.96 -8.79 7.56
C LEU A 70 7.99 -9.42 8.50
N ALA A 71 8.65 -8.64 9.35
CA ALA A 71 9.63 -9.13 10.30
C ALA A 71 9.08 -10.13 11.34
N MET A 72 7.75 -10.19 11.49
CA MET A 72 7.08 -11.17 12.36
C MET A 72 6.85 -12.53 11.69
N TYR A 73 7.15 -12.65 10.40
CA TYR A 73 6.92 -13.85 9.60
C TYR A 73 8.23 -14.35 8.98
N ASN A 74 8.20 -15.62 8.57
CA ASN A 74 9.34 -16.19 7.84
C ASN A 74 9.42 -15.58 6.43
N THR A 75 10.54 -14.95 6.13
CA THR A 75 10.83 -14.32 4.82
C THR A 75 11.98 -15.02 4.08
N THR A 76 12.37 -16.23 4.49
CA THR A 76 13.49 -16.98 3.92
C THR A 76 13.10 -18.34 3.34
N ASP A 77 12.01 -18.96 3.81
CA ASP A 77 11.53 -20.24 3.32
C ASP A 77 10.64 -20.05 2.09
N GLU A 78 11.17 -20.36 0.92
CA GLU A 78 10.45 -20.27 -0.37
C GLU A 78 9.38 -21.36 -0.55
N SER A 79 9.33 -22.36 0.32
CA SER A 79 8.33 -23.45 0.24
C SER A 79 6.95 -23.00 0.69
N ASN A 80 6.87 -21.91 1.46
CA ASN A 80 5.64 -21.43 2.06
C ASN A 80 5.42 -19.94 1.81
N PRO A 81 4.16 -19.50 1.62
CA PRO A 81 3.85 -18.10 1.55
C PRO A 81 4.13 -17.42 2.89
N ILE A 82 4.53 -16.15 2.85
CA ILE A 82 4.83 -15.34 4.05
C ILE A 82 3.64 -15.31 5.01
N PHE A 83 2.43 -15.13 4.49
CA PHE A 83 1.21 -15.12 5.28
C PHE A 83 0.38 -16.38 5.02
N PRO A 84 0.32 -17.34 5.95
CA PRO A 84 -0.49 -18.56 5.81
C PRO A 84 -1.97 -18.26 6.01
N LEU A 85 -2.55 -17.42 5.14
CA LEU A 85 -3.93 -16.96 5.26
C LEU A 85 -4.94 -18.10 5.03
N PRO A 86 -6.06 -18.12 5.77
CA PRO A 86 -7.10 -19.12 5.65
C PRO A 86 -7.83 -19.04 4.30
N LYS A 87 -8.79 -19.93 4.11
CA LYS A 87 -9.74 -19.82 2.98
C LYS A 87 -10.63 -18.58 3.13
N ARG A 88 -11.22 -18.14 2.01
CA ARG A 88 -11.95 -16.88 1.90
C ARG A 88 -13.09 -16.73 2.92
N ASP A 89 -13.86 -17.80 3.15
CA ASP A 89 -15.00 -17.75 4.06
C ASP A 89 -14.56 -17.50 5.51
N MET A 90 -13.50 -18.19 5.93
CA MET A 90 -12.89 -18.02 7.23
C MET A 90 -12.25 -16.63 7.40
N LEU A 91 -11.60 -16.14 6.35
CA LEU A 91 -11.05 -14.78 6.32
C LEU A 91 -12.16 -13.75 6.50
N TRP A 92 -13.29 -13.91 5.79
CA TRP A 92 -14.43 -13.00 5.88
C TRP A 92 -14.95 -12.92 7.33
N TYR A 93 -15.11 -14.08 7.97
CA TYR A 93 -15.53 -14.13 9.36
C TYR A 93 -14.56 -13.39 10.29
N CYS A 94 -13.25 -13.64 10.17
CA CYS A 94 -12.23 -12.94 10.97
C CYS A 94 -12.25 -11.43 10.77
N ILE A 95 -12.40 -10.96 9.53
CA ILE A 95 -12.45 -9.52 9.21
C ILE A 95 -13.70 -8.89 9.81
N HIS A 96 -14.83 -9.57 9.75
CA HIS A 96 -16.08 -9.09 10.35
C HIS A 96 -15.94 -8.92 11.88
N GLU A 97 -15.42 -9.95 12.57
CA GLU A 97 -15.12 -9.90 14.00
C GLU A 97 -14.17 -8.76 14.37
N ILE A 98 -13.09 -8.58 13.58
CA ILE A 98 -12.13 -7.49 13.77
C ILE A 98 -12.83 -6.13 13.63
N GLY A 99 -13.72 -5.97 12.65
CA GLY A 99 -14.52 -4.77 12.47
C GLY A 99 -15.38 -4.43 13.68
N ILE A 100 -16.08 -5.44 14.24
CA ILE A 100 -16.91 -5.29 15.43
C ILE A 100 -16.05 -4.84 16.63
N VAL A 101 -14.94 -5.52 16.89
CA VAL A 101 -14.03 -5.21 18.02
C VAL A 101 -13.42 -3.79 17.86
N ALA A 102 -13.14 -3.38 16.62
CA ALA A 102 -12.62 -2.05 16.32
C ALA A 102 -13.70 -0.94 16.33
N GLY A 103 -14.97 -1.28 16.56
CA GLY A 103 -16.07 -0.31 16.56
C GLY A 103 -16.40 0.26 15.18
N ILE A 104 -16.05 -0.44 14.11
CA ILE A 104 -16.35 -0.04 12.73
C ILE A 104 -17.82 -0.37 12.45
N LYS A 105 -18.61 0.66 12.11
CA LYS A 105 -20.06 0.51 11.89
C LYS A 105 -20.42 -0.17 10.59
N GLU A 106 -19.58 -0.01 9.56
CA GLU A 106 -19.76 -0.61 8.24
C GLU A 106 -19.25 -2.04 8.23
N ASN A 107 -19.83 -2.88 7.34
CA ASN A 107 -19.33 -4.24 7.12
C ASN A 107 -17.91 -4.18 6.55
N LEU A 108 -16.93 -4.42 7.41
CA LEU A 108 -15.53 -4.44 7.00
C LEU A 108 -15.27 -5.64 6.08
N SER A 109 -14.74 -5.39 4.91
CA SER A 109 -14.27 -6.41 3.97
C SER A 109 -12.76 -6.33 3.80
N TYR A 110 -12.11 -7.43 3.42
CA TYR A 110 -10.66 -7.37 3.15
C TYR A 110 -10.31 -6.37 2.03
N HIS A 111 -11.23 -6.13 1.09
CA HIS A 111 -11.03 -5.15 0.02
C HIS A 111 -10.93 -3.70 0.55
N ALA A 112 -11.52 -3.42 1.70
CA ALA A 112 -11.41 -2.10 2.35
C ALA A 112 -9.95 -1.71 2.65
N SER A 113 -9.06 -2.68 2.92
CA SER A 113 -7.63 -2.41 3.11
C SER A 113 -6.98 -1.77 1.87
N ARG A 114 -7.39 -2.24 0.70
CA ARG A 114 -6.89 -1.71 -0.58
C ARG A 114 -7.45 -0.32 -0.88
N HIS A 115 -8.71 -0.06 -0.51
CA HIS A 115 -9.29 1.29 -0.54
C HIS A 115 -8.54 2.23 0.40
N SER A 116 -8.25 1.78 1.62
CA SER A 116 -7.46 2.54 2.60
C SER A 116 -6.08 2.90 2.06
N PHE A 117 -5.38 1.97 1.39
CA PHE A 117 -4.10 2.26 0.73
C PHE A 117 -4.25 3.38 -0.32
N GLY A 118 -5.22 3.26 -1.23
CA GLY A 118 -5.46 4.26 -2.27
C GLY A 118 -5.73 5.65 -1.70
N THR A 119 -6.61 5.72 -0.69
CA THR A 119 -6.96 6.97 -0.01
C THR A 119 -5.77 7.55 0.76
N LEU A 120 -5.02 6.72 1.49
CA LEU A 120 -3.84 7.12 2.25
C LEU A 120 -2.77 7.72 1.33
N MET A 121 -2.46 7.06 0.22
CA MET A 121 -1.46 7.53 -0.74
C MET A 121 -1.88 8.84 -1.41
N LEU A 122 -3.15 8.96 -1.81
CA LEU A 122 -3.68 10.21 -2.38
C LEU A 122 -3.63 11.36 -1.37
N SER A 123 -4.02 11.11 -0.12
CA SER A 123 -3.96 12.11 0.95
C SER A 123 -2.52 12.55 1.25
N ALA A 124 -1.56 11.65 1.10
CA ALA A 124 -0.13 11.95 1.22
C ALA A 124 0.45 12.69 -0.01
N GLY A 125 -0.36 12.95 -1.05
CA GLY A 125 0.07 13.66 -2.25
C GLY A 125 0.86 12.81 -3.24
N VAL A 126 0.80 11.47 -3.13
CA VAL A 126 1.41 10.58 -4.12
C VAL A 126 0.65 10.69 -5.44
N PRO A 127 1.35 10.86 -6.59
CA PRO A 127 0.69 10.94 -7.89
C PRO A 127 -0.16 9.72 -8.19
N ILE A 128 -1.33 9.94 -8.78
CA ILE A 128 -2.33 8.88 -9.04
C ILE A 128 -1.78 7.79 -9.99
N GLU A 129 -0.89 8.15 -10.90
CA GLU A 129 -0.19 7.24 -11.80
C GLU A 129 0.70 6.27 -11.03
N SER A 130 1.43 6.76 -10.04
CA SER A 130 2.28 5.95 -9.15
C SER A 130 1.43 4.99 -8.32
N ILE A 131 0.31 5.47 -7.76
CA ILE A 131 -0.64 4.65 -7.01
C ILE A 131 -1.22 3.56 -7.91
N SER A 132 -1.64 3.91 -9.13
CA SER A 132 -2.18 2.97 -10.11
C SER A 132 -1.18 1.85 -10.42
N LYS A 133 0.09 2.18 -10.60
CA LYS A 133 1.17 1.22 -10.85
C LYS A 133 1.45 0.34 -9.62
N MET A 134 1.55 0.92 -8.43
CA MET A 134 1.69 0.14 -7.18
C MET A 134 0.54 -0.83 -6.98
N MET A 135 -0.69 -0.41 -7.28
CA MET A 135 -1.88 -1.25 -7.16
C MET A 135 -2.04 -2.25 -8.32
N GLY A 136 -1.24 -2.17 -9.38
CA GLY A 136 -1.34 -3.03 -10.56
C GLY A 136 -2.70 -2.91 -11.24
N HIS A 137 -3.20 -1.68 -11.38
CA HIS A 137 -4.40 -1.42 -12.15
C HIS A 137 -4.07 -1.34 -13.65
N THR A 138 -4.89 -1.98 -14.48
CA THR A 138 -4.79 -1.90 -15.95
C THR A 138 -5.23 -0.54 -16.50
N SER A 139 -6.02 0.22 -15.72
CA SER A 139 -6.51 1.54 -16.07
C SER A 139 -6.46 2.46 -14.88
N ILE A 140 -5.97 3.69 -15.09
CA ILE A 140 -5.94 4.74 -14.09
C ILE A 140 -7.34 5.13 -13.58
N LYS A 141 -8.38 4.94 -14.41
CA LYS A 141 -9.78 5.18 -14.02
C LYS A 141 -10.18 4.40 -12.76
N THR A 142 -9.62 3.21 -12.58
CA THR A 142 -9.85 2.40 -11.37
C THR A 142 -9.30 3.09 -10.12
N THR A 143 -8.17 3.79 -10.25
CA THR A 143 -7.52 4.54 -9.15
C THR A 143 -8.25 5.86 -8.90
N GLN A 144 -8.80 6.49 -9.93
CA GLN A 144 -9.59 7.73 -9.81
C GLN A 144 -10.82 7.55 -8.90
N GLY A 145 -11.36 6.33 -8.79
CA GLY A 145 -12.44 6.04 -7.85
C GLY A 145 -12.11 6.31 -6.37
N TYR A 146 -10.83 6.42 -6.01
CA TYR A 146 -10.40 6.80 -4.65
C TYR A 146 -10.26 8.32 -4.48
N ALA A 147 -10.18 9.07 -5.57
CA ALA A 147 -9.96 10.51 -5.59
C ALA A 147 -11.30 11.25 -5.45
N LYS A 148 -11.87 11.30 -4.24
CA LYS A 148 -12.86 12.34 -3.95
C LYS A 148 -12.08 13.62 -3.67
N VAL A 149 -11.93 14.47 -4.69
CA VAL A 149 -11.35 15.80 -4.52
C VAL A 149 -12.40 16.66 -3.84
N THR A 150 -12.14 17.10 -2.62
CA THR A 150 -12.98 18.05 -1.89
C THR A 150 -12.42 19.47 -2.11
N ASP A 151 -13.27 20.49 -1.92
CA ASP A 151 -12.85 21.89 -1.99
C ASP A 151 -11.75 22.20 -0.99
N ASP A 152 -11.80 21.59 0.20
CA ASP A 152 -10.74 21.68 1.22
C ASP A 152 -9.40 21.16 0.69
N LYS A 153 -9.41 20.03 -0.01
CA LYS A 153 -8.20 19.45 -0.62
C LYS A 153 -7.61 20.35 -1.69
N ILE A 154 -8.45 20.98 -2.51
CA ILE A 154 -8.03 21.95 -3.54
C ILE A 154 -7.35 23.15 -2.86
N SER A 155 -7.94 23.66 -1.79
CA SER A 155 -7.42 24.79 -1.02
C SER A 155 -6.05 24.46 -0.39
N GLU A 156 -5.94 23.29 0.26
CA GLU A 156 -4.68 22.83 0.85
C GLU A 156 -3.56 22.67 -0.20
N ASP A 157 -3.87 22.13 -1.37
CA ASP A 157 -2.87 21.91 -2.43
C ASP A 157 -2.40 23.26 -3.01
N MET A 158 -3.31 24.25 -3.10
CA MET A 158 -2.95 25.61 -3.49
C MET A 158 -2.05 26.28 -2.44
N ASP A 159 -2.38 26.16 -1.15
CA ASP A 159 -1.58 26.70 -0.05
C ASP A 159 -0.17 26.11 -0.03
N LYS A 160 -0.04 24.80 -0.24
CA LYS A 160 1.27 24.12 -0.38
C LYS A 160 2.08 24.65 -1.56
N LEU A 161 1.43 24.93 -2.70
CA LEU A 161 2.08 25.51 -3.87
C LEU A 161 2.58 26.92 -3.59
N ILE A 162 1.76 27.75 -2.97
CA ILE A 162 2.11 29.13 -2.61
C ILE A 162 3.32 29.13 -1.66
N LYS A 163 3.28 28.30 -0.61
CA LYS A 163 4.36 28.17 0.37
C LYS A 163 5.69 27.75 -0.29
N ARG A 164 5.69 26.73 -1.15
CA ARG A 164 6.88 26.28 -1.90
C ARG A 164 7.47 27.41 -2.76
N ARG A 165 6.64 28.21 -3.42
CA ARG A 165 7.09 29.34 -4.24
C ARG A 165 7.68 30.46 -3.38
N GLN A 166 7.16 30.71 -2.19
CA GLN A 166 7.71 31.71 -1.26
C GLN A 166 9.08 31.26 -0.73
N GLU A 167 9.21 29.98 -0.36
CA GLU A 167 10.47 29.38 0.09
C GLU A 167 11.56 29.46 -1.00
N GLN A 168 11.21 29.18 -2.26
CA GLN A 168 12.12 29.32 -3.40
C GLN A 168 12.56 30.78 -3.66
N LYS A 169 11.68 31.74 -3.46
CA LYS A 169 12.03 33.18 -3.58
C LYS A 169 12.95 33.63 -2.46
N ASN A 170 12.78 33.10 -1.27
CA ASN A 170 13.57 33.47 -0.09
C ASN A 170 14.94 32.75 -0.05
N ASN A 171 15.15 31.71 -0.87
CA ASN A 171 16.39 30.92 -0.93
C ASN A 171 16.84 30.69 -2.39
N PRO A 172 17.23 31.75 -3.13
CA PRO A 172 17.53 31.65 -4.58
C PRO A 172 18.83 30.89 -4.92
N GLY A 173 19.54 30.31 -3.94
CA GLY A 173 20.89 29.75 -4.09
C GLY A 173 21.01 28.23 -4.26
N GLN A 174 19.93 27.45 -4.28
CA GLN A 174 19.99 25.96 -4.40
C GLN A 174 19.20 25.41 -5.61
N SER A 175 19.33 26.04 -6.77
CA SER A 175 18.93 25.38 -8.01
C SER A 175 20.11 24.54 -8.52
N SER A 176 20.13 23.24 -8.24
CA SER A 176 20.99 22.29 -8.92
C SER A 176 20.56 22.20 -10.38
N VAL A 177 21.34 22.87 -11.24
CA VAL A 177 21.28 22.69 -12.70
C VAL A 177 21.77 21.27 -13.00
N PRO A 178 21.03 20.43 -13.72
CA PRO A 178 21.58 19.16 -14.21
C PRO A 178 22.65 19.49 -15.24
N SER A 179 23.89 19.06 -14.99
CA SER A 179 25.02 19.18 -15.93
C SER A 179 24.66 18.50 -17.25
N ALA A 180 24.63 19.26 -18.31
CA ALA A 180 24.51 18.76 -19.66
C ALA A 180 25.70 17.83 -19.96
N VAL A 181 25.40 16.58 -20.29
CA VAL A 181 26.37 15.61 -20.78
C VAL A 181 26.82 16.08 -22.16
N HIS A 182 28.05 16.53 -22.26
CA HIS A 182 28.72 16.74 -23.53
C HIS A 182 28.89 15.38 -24.23
N ARG A 183 28.29 15.25 -25.40
CA ARG A 183 28.67 14.24 -26.39
C ARG A 183 29.90 14.74 -27.14
N SER A 184 30.93 13.96 -27.15
CA SER A 184 31.98 13.89 -28.16
C SER A 184 32.13 12.46 -28.60
#